data_78209bd05b65f596e60e211e0d2ae12b
#
_entry.id   78209bd05b65f596e60e211e0d2ae12b
#
_cell.length_a   1.000
_cell.length_b   1.000
_cell.length_c   1.000
_cell.angle_alpha   90.00
_cell.angle_beta   90.00
_cell.angle_gamma   90.00
#
_symmetry.space_group_name_H-M   'P 1'
#
loop_
_entity.id
_entity.type
_entity.pdbx_description
1 polymer ?
#
loop_
_entity_poly.entity_id
_entity_poly.type
_entity_poly.pdbx_seq_one_letter_code
_entity_poly.pdbx_strand_id
1 'polypeptide(L)'
;MCLIATTELLAAPIEVIYPEGVSEGFVTLKSMDGKKLADGELSQLTTGADRLGSRLTFRFTDGSLYDETVTFSQKKHLAMLSYQLNQRGPAFPEPLTISLNGETGQYQVRRHEQAKTEQTISGRIDLPADIYNGMTITALKNLRGRSGASIHMVVFNPEPKIYELDLKLVEHEETRNTNRKEVKAPAAHYLLTPKLGWFMSALASLVRRTLPEYHFWLIKKDAPAFVRFEGSLYPDGPTWIIEQISPRVKDGH
;
A
#
# COMPACT_ATOMS: atom_id res chain seq x y z
N MET A 1 -22.04 -40.69 -0.75
CA MET A 1 -21.18 -39.78 -1.52
C MET A 1 -21.46 -38.37 -0.96
N CYS A 2 -20.65 -37.92 0.04
CA CYS A 2 -20.80 -36.60 0.64
C CYS A 2 -20.10 -35.57 -0.27
N LEU A 3 -20.87 -34.67 -0.87
CA LEU A 3 -20.34 -33.44 -1.51
C LEU A 3 -19.86 -32.53 -0.39
N ILE A 4 -18.54 -32.41 -0.22
CA ILE A 4 -17.93 -31.36 0.57
C ILE A 4 -18.01 -30.11 -0.30
N ALA A 5 -18.99 -29.24 -0.02
CA ALA A 5 -19.02 -27.89 -0.57
C ALA A 5 -17.84 -27.13 0.03
N THR A 6 -16.78 -26.95 -0.73
CA THR A 6 -15.73 -25.97 -0.43
C THR A 6 -16.37 -24.59 -0.59
N THR A 7 -16.82 -24.00 0.52
CA THR A 7 -17.11 -22.57 0.57
C THR A 7 -15.79 -21.85 0.34
N GLU A 8 -15.58 -21.34 -0.89
CA GLU A 8 -14.58 -20.32 -1.12
C GLU A 8 -14.93 -19.16 -0.18
N LEU A 9 -14.07 -18.90 0.79
CA LEU A 9 -14.18 -17.74 1.66
C LEU A 9 -13.86 -16.53 0.75
N LEU A 10 -14.89 -15.96 0.15
CA LEU A 10 -14.76 -14.68 -0.55
C LEU A 10 -14.18 -13.70 0.47
N ALA A 11 -13.12 -13.01 0.10
CA ALA A 11 -12.51 -12.00 0.92
C ALA A 11 -13.59 -10.96 1.29
N ALA A 12 -13.83 -10.82 2.59
CA ALA A 12 -14.90 -9.95 3.09
C ALA A 12 -14.34 -8.58 3.43
N PRO A 13 -15.10 -7.49 3.20
CA PRO A 13 -14.70 -6.15 3.59
C PRO A 13 -14.28 -6.08 5.07
N ILE A 14 -13.16 -5.41 5.36
CA ILE A 14 -12.58 -5.30 6.70
C ILE A 14 -13.46 -4.38 7.55
N GLU A 15 -13.90 -4.88 8.71
CA GLU A 15 -14.65 -4.09 9.69
C GLU A 15 -13.75 -3.01 10.30
N VAL A 16 -14.30 -1.80 10.47
CA VAL A 16 -13.60 -0.69 11.11
C VAL A 16 -13.61 -0.87 12.62
N ILE A 17 -12.43 -1.10 13.18
CA ILE A 17 -12.19 -1.27 14.61
C ILE A 17 -11.44 -0.06 15.15
N TYR A 18 -10.49 0.42 14.38
CA TYR A 18 -9.68 1.60 14.69
C TYR A 18 -9.95 2.67 13.62
N PRO A 19 -10.97 3.52 13.84
CA PRO A 19 -11.24 4.61 12.90
C PRO A 19 -10.04 5.55 12.84
N GLU A 20 -9.67 5.92 11.62
CA GLU A 20 -8.62 6.90 11.37
C GLU A 20 -9.13 8.31 11.62
N GLY A 21 -8.22 9.21 11.93
CA GLY A 21 -8.47 10.64 12.12
C GLY A 21 -7.52 11.49 11.29
N VAL A 22 -7.56 12.81 11.55
CA VAL A 22 -6.59 13.74 10.96
C VAL A 22 -5.21 13.43 11.53
N SER A 23 -4.25 13.22 10.65
CA SER A 23 -2.88 12.94 11.02
C SER A 23 -1.90 13.43 9.96
N GLU A 24 -0.70 13.76 10.38
CA GLU A 24 0.43 14.11 9.53
C GLU A 24 1.67 13.43 10.08
N GLY A 25 2.45 12.82 9.22
CA GLY A 25 3.67 12.14 9.56
C GLY A 25 4.71 12.24 8.47
N PHE A 26 5.98 12.38 8.87
CA PHE A 26 7.09 12.37 7.94
C PHE A 26 7.63 10.95 7.80
N VAL A 27 7.96 10.60 6.57
CA VAL A 27 8.54 9.30 6.21
C VAL A 27 9.80 9.50 5.38
N THR A 28 10.69 8.55 5.42
CA THR A 28 11.86 8.51 4.52
C THR A 28 11.78 7.27 3.65
N LEU A 29 12.21 7.40 2.40
CA LEU A 29 12.35 6.29 1.48
C LEU A 29 13.83 6.03 1.25
N LYS A 30 14.24 4.77 1.39
CA LYS A 30 15.62 4.30 1.27
C LYS A 30 15.69 3.09 0.34
N SER A 31 16.86 2.87 -0.26
CA SER A 31 17.22 1.59 -0.87
C SER A 31 17.53 0.54 0.19
N MET A 32 17.62 -0.73 -0.21
CA MET A 32 17.91 -1.85 0.69
C MET A 32 19.29 -1.76 1.37
N ASP A 33 20.24 -1.05 0.79
CA ASP A 33 21.56 -0.75 1.37
C ASP A 33 21.54 0.45 2.34
N GLY A 34 20.35 1.03 2.59
CA GLY A 34 20.14 2.12 3.54
C GLY A 34 20.38 3.52 3.00
N LYS A 35 20.70 3.69 1.71
CA LYS A 35 20.85 5.00 1.08
C LYS A 35 19.49 5.71 1.01
N LYS A 36 19.41 6.93 1.55
CA LYS A 36 18.22 7.77 1.43
C LYS A 36 17.99 8.20 -0.02
N LEU A 37 16.80 7.94 -0.55
CA LEU A 37 16.39 8.28 -1.91
C LEU A 37 15.39 9.43 -1.95
N ALA A 38 14.48 9.52 -0.97
CA ALA A 38 13.46 10.56 -0.92
C ALA A 38 13.08 10.94 0.52
N ASP A 39 12.59 12.17 0.66
CA ASP A 39 11.78 12.61 1.79
C ASP A 39 10.31 12.47 1.43
N GLY A 40 9.50 12.06 2.39
CA GLY A 40 8.09 11.87 2.17
C GLY A 40 7.23 12.33 3.32
N GLU A 41 5.95 12.45 3.03
CA GLU A 41 4.90 12.86 3.93
C GLU A 41 3.71 11.93 3.76
N LEU A 42 3.16 11.45 4.86
CA LEU A 42 1.91 10.72 4.93
C LEU A 42 0.91 11.53 5.72
N SER A 43 -0.14 12.01 5.06
CA SER A 43 -1.18 12.83 5.69
C SER A 43 -2.56 12.19 5.54
N GLN A 44 -3.42 12.42 6.53
CA GLN A 44 -4.82 12.02 6.51
C GLN A 44 -5.69 13.20 6.91
N LEU A 45 -6.74 13.45 6.14
CA LEU A 45 -7.68 14.55 6.35
C LEU A 45 -9.11 14.02 6.28
N THR A 46 -9.97 14.54 7.15
CA THR A 46 -11.40 14.27 7.09
C THR A 46 -12.02 14.97 5.87
N THR A 47 -12.73 14.22 5.03
CA THR A 47 -13.44 14.72 3.84
C THR A 47 -14.96 14.62 3.98
N GLY A 48 -15.46 14.08 5.08
CA GLY A 48 -16.88 13.91 5.42
C GLY A 48 -17.03 13.18 6.76
N ALA A 49 -18.25 12.94 7.23
CA ALA A 49 -18.51 12.35 8.53
C ALA A 49 -17.78 11.02 8.77
N ASP A 50 -17.80 10.13 7.76
CA ASP A 50 -17.15 8.81 7.82
C ASP A 50 -16.17 8.62 6.65
N ARG A 51 -15.66 9.72 6.09
CA ARG A 51 -14.78 9.71 4.92
C ARG A 51 -13.47 10.41 5.22
N LEU A 52 -12.39 9.76 4.84
CA LEU A 52 -11.04 10.31 4.92
C LEU A 52 -10.37 10.31 3.56
N GLY A 53 -9.50 11.32 3.35
CA GLY A 53 -8.49 11.31 2.32
C GLY A 53 -7.14 11.00 2.97
N SER A 54 -6.40 10.04 2.41
CA SER A 54 -5.00 9.78 2.77
C SER A 54 -4.12 10.09 1.57
N ARG A 55 -2.98 10.74 1.81
CA ARG A 55 -2.01 11.07 0.78
C ARG A 55 -0.61 10.68 1.24
N LEU A 56 0.11 9.98 0.37
CA LEU A 56 1.52 9.65 0.50
C LEU A 56 2.30 10.32 -0.62
N THR A 57 3.25 11.17 -0.25
CA THR A 57 4.09 11.88 -1.23
C THR A 57 5.55 11.59 -0.97
N PHE A 58 6.33 11.27 -2.00
CA PHE A 58 7.79 11.21 -1.98
C PHE A 58 8.39 12.18 -2.98
N ARG A 59 9.32 13.01 -2.51
CA ARG A 59 10.17 13.88 -3.33
C ARG A 59 11.57 13.31 -3.33
N PHE A 60 11.98 12.75 -4.47
CA PHE A 60 13.28 12.10 -4.61
C PHE A 60 14.40 13.13 -4.81
N THR A 61 15.60 12.73 -4.43
CA THR A 61 16.81 13.54 -4.62
C THR A 61 17.19 13.74 -6.08
N ASP A 62 16.72 12.86 -6.97
CA ASP A 62 16.91 12.95 -8.42
C ASP A 62 15.83 13.77 -9.15
N GLY A 63 14.90 14.40 -8.41
CA GLY A 63 13.78 15.17 -8.94
C GLY A 63 12.53 14.34 -9.26
N SER A 64 12.55 13.04 -9.03
CA SER A 64 11.36 12.20 -9.19
C SER A 64 10.30 12.53 -8.15
N LEU A 65 9.05 12.25 -8.50
CA LEU A 65 7.87 12.43 -7.64
C LEU A 65 7.04 11.15 -7.65
N TYR A 66 6.64 10.72 -6.46
CA TYR A 66 5.55 9.78 -6.22
C TYR A 66 4.50 10.46 -5.36
N ASP A 67 3.27 10.51 -5.83
CA ASP A 67 2.15 11.18 -5.15
C ASP A 67 0.91 10.30 -5.28
N GLU A 68 0.56 9.64 -4.20
CA GLU A 68 -0.57 8.71 -4.10
C GLU A 68 -1.63 9.30 -3.19
N THR A 69 -2.88 9.30 -3.65
CA THR A 69 -4.02 9.78 -2.86
C THR A 69 -5.15 8.74 -2.92
N VAL A 70 -5.73 8.46 -1.79
CA VAL A 70 -6.92 7.62 -1.67
C VAL A 70 -7.98 8.32 -0.83
N THR A 71 -9.24 8.27 -1.27
CA THR A 71 -10.38 8.62 -0.42
C THR A 71 -11.12 7.32 -0.08
N PHE A 72 -11.47 7.14 1.18
CA PHE A 72 -12.13 5.93 1.66
C PHE A 72 -13.21 6.22 2.71
N SER A 73 -14.17 5.31 2.79
CA SER A 73 -15.18 5.28 3.86
C SER A 73 -14.71 4.36 4.99
N GLN A 74 -15.03 4.79 6.21
CA GLN A 74 -14.82 4.00 7.44
C GLN A 74 -16.12 3.90 8.28
N LYS A 75 -17.26 3.89 7.64
CA LYS A 75 -18.57 3.88 8.36
C LYS A 75 -18.77 2.60 9.19
N LYS A 76 -18.67 1.45 8.58
CA LYS A 76 -18.79 0.12 9.21
C LYS A 76 -17.70 -0.80 8.73
N HIS A 77 -17.47 -0.77 7.44
CA HIS A 77 -16.38 -1.49 6.78
C HIS A 77 -15.53 -0.48 6.01
N LEU A 78 -14.27 -0.80 5.86
CA LEU A 78 -13.38 -0.04 4.99
C LEU A 78 -13.80 -0.21 3.53
N ALA A 79 -13.94 0.89 2.81
CA ALA A 79 -14.25 0.89 1.39
C ALA A 79 -13.49 2.00 0.67
N MET A 80 -12.72 1.66 -0.35
CA MET A 80 -12.07 2.63 -1.23
C MET A 80 -13.12 3.34 -2.09
N LEU A 81 -13.15 4.66 -2.06
CA LEU A 81 -14.06 5.50 -2.86
C LEU A 81 -13.39 6.05 -4.10
N SER A 82 -12.13 6.44 -3.98
CA SER A 82 -11.31 6.88 -5.12
C SER A 82 -9.84 6.63 -4.86
N TYR A 83 -9.09 6.43 -5.94
CA TYR A 83 -7.64 6.26 -5.90
C TYR A 83 -7.00 7.08 -7.01
N GLN A 84 -5.92 7.76 -6.71
CA GLN A 84 -5.11 8.53 -7.64
C GLN A 84 -3.64 8.27 -7.39
N LEU A 85 -2.87 8.14 -8.46
CA LEU A 85 -1.41 8.03 -8.41
C LEU A 85 -0.81 8.92 -9.50
N ASN A 86 0.21 9.68 -9.13
CA ASN A 86 1.07 10.39 -10.06
C ASN A 86 2.52 10.02 -9.77
N GLN A 87 3.16 9.32 -10.70
CA GLN A 87 4.59 8.99 -10.61
C GLN A 87 5.31 9.49 -11.85
N ARG A 88 6.48 10.13 -11.64
CA ARG A 88 7.29 10.72 -12.72
C ARG A 88 8.73 10.92 -12.31
N GLY A 89 9.60 11.03 -13.30
CA GLY A 89 11.03 11.29 -13.12
C GLY A 89 11.89 10.04 -13.22
N PRO A 90 13.22 10.17 -13.07
CA PRO A 90 14.19 9.08 -13.34
C PRO A 90 14.01 7.82 -12.51
N ALA A 91 13.45 7.91 -11.29
CA ALA A 91 13.17 6.74 -10.45
C ALA A 91 12.06 5.84 -11.00
N PHE A 92 11.27 6.34 -11.96
CA PHE A 92 10.13 5.62 -12.53
C PHE A 92 10.34 5.44 -14.04
N PRO A 93 10.61 4.20 -14.52
CA PRO A 93 10.81 3.93 -15.95
C PRO A 93 9.58 4.30 -16.79
N GLU A 94 8.40 4.20 -16.20
CA GLU A 94 7.14 4.55 -16.82
C GLU A 94 6.44 5.66 -16.01
N PRO A 95 6.64 6.94 -16.40
CA PRO A 95 5.86 8.03 -15.81
C PRO A 95 4.39 7.86 -16.14
N LEU A 96 3.53 7.88 -15.12
CA LEU A 96 2.11 7.70 -15.31
C LEU A 96 1.27 8.46 -14.28
N THR A 97 0.04 8.77 -14.68
CA THR A 97 -1.00 9.26 -13.81
C THR A 97 -2.19 8.31 -13.89
N ILE A 98 -2.70 7.89 -12.73
CA ILE A 98 -3.85 6.99 -12.61
C ILE A 98 -4.95 7.71 -11.86
N SER A 99 -6.20 7.52 -12.31
CA SER A 99 -7.40 7.79 -11.53
C SER A 99 -8.33 6.58 -11.59
N LEU A 100 -8.88 6.18 -10.44
CA LEU A 100 -9.82 5.08 -10.30
C LEU A 100 -10.96 5.50 -9.37
N ASN A 101 -12.18 5.33 -9.82
CA ASN A 101 -13.38 5.49 -9.01
C ASN A 101 -13.73 4.13 -8.38
N GLY A 102 -13.68 4.05 -7.04
CA GLY A 102 -13.89 2.82 -6.29
C GLY A 102 -15.33 2.31 -6.32
N GLU A 103 -16.31 3.20 -6.54
CA GLU A 103 -17.74 2.84 -6.58
C GLU A 103 -18.18 2.34 -7.95
N THR A 104 -17.67 2.94 -9.03
CA THR A 104 -18.07 2.63 -10.40
C THR A 104 -17.09 1.73 -11.13
N GLY A 105 -15.85 1.62 -10.65
CA GLY A 105 -14.76 0.93 -11.32
C GLY A 105 -14.22 1.67 -12.56
N GLN A 106 -14.69 2.89 -12.83
CA GLN A 106 -14.17 3.69 -13.92
C GLN A 106 -12.73 4.09 -13.66
N TYR A 107 -11.86 3.94 -14.64
CA TYR A 107 -10.46 4.30 -14.52
C TYR A 107 -9.95 5.08 -15.73
N GLN A 108 -8.89 5.85 -15.50
CA GLN A 108 -8.09 6.49 -16.54
C GLN A 108 -6.62 6.35 -16.18
N VAL A 109 -5.81 5.95 -17.16
CA VAL A 109 -4.33 5.89 -17.05
C VAL A 109 -3.76 6.76 -18.16
N ARG A 110 -2.92 7.73 -17.79
CA ARG A 110 -2.15 8.55 -18.72
C ARG A 110 -0.68 8.18 -18.58
N ARG A 111 -0.07 7.77 -19.69
CA ARG A 111 1.36 7.47 -19.78
C ARG A 111 2.07 8.60 -20.51
N HIS A 112 3.17 9.05 -19.94
CA HIS A 112 4.03 10.05 -20.57
C HIS A 112 5.24 9.33 -21.20
N GLU A 113 5.14 8.97 -22.47
CA GLU A 113 6.29 8.46 -23.20
C GLU A 113 7.29 9.58 -23.49
N GLN A 114 8.59 9.35 -23.20
CA GLN A 114 9.66 10.28 -23.57
C GLN A 114 9.63 10.50 -25.11
N ALA A 115 9.40 11.75 -25.52
CA ALA A 115 9.36 12.21 -26.90
C ALA A 115 8.16 11.78 -27.77
N LYS A 116 7.07 11.26 -27.22
CA LYS A 116 5.85 10.92 -27.97
C LYS A 116 4.58 11.40 -27.29
N THR A 117 3.50 11.40 -28.08
CA THR A 117 2.16 11.78 -27.66
C THR A 117 1.73 11.05 -26.37
N GLU A 118 1.18 11.80 -25.43
CA GLU A 118 0.55 11.24 -24.22
C GLU A 118 -0.49 10.17 -24.62
N GLN A 119 -0.33 8.97 -24.09
CA GLN A 119 -1.29 7.90 -24.28
C GLN A 119 -2.25 7.85 -23.11
N THR A 120 -3.55 7.97 -23.40
CA THR A 120 -4.61 7.82 -22.41
C THR A 120 -5.36 6.51 -22.64
N ILE A 121 -5.47 5.69 -21.62
CA ILE A 121 -6.27 4.46 -21.57
C ILE A 121 -7.37 4.70 -20.54
N SER A 122 -8.63 4.45 -20.93
CA SER A 122 -9.78 4.60 -20.05
C SER A 122 -10.70 3.42 -20.19
N GLY A 123 -11.37 3.05 -19.13
CA GLY A 123 -12.30 1.95 -19.14
C GLY A 123 -13.02 1.76 -17.81
N ARG A 124 -13.53 0.58 -17.61
CA ARG A 124 -14.20 0.15 -16.39
C ARG A 124 -13.72 -1.26 -16.02
N ILE A 125 -13.52 -1.48 -14.73
CA ILE A 125 -13.20 -2.78 -14.15
C ILE A 125 -14.16 -3.07 -12.99
N ASP A 126 -14.61 -4.31 -12.86
CA ASP A 126 -15.43 -4.72 -11.73
C ASP A 126 -14.53 -4.94 -10.51
N LEU A 127 -14.74 -4.11 -9.49
CA LEU A 127 -13.90 -4.09 -8.28
C LEU A 127 -14.53 -4.94 -7.18
N PRO A 128 -13.78 -5.82 -6.51
CA PRO A 128 -14.22 -6.45 -5.28
C PRO A 128 -14.33 -5.40 -4.16
N ALA A 129 -15.20 -5.67 -3.18
CA ALA A 129 -15.47 -4.74 -2.09
C ALA A 129 -14.29 -4.54 -1.12
N ASP A 130 -13.31 -5.42 -1.16
CA ASP A 130 -12.09 -5.44 -0.35
C ASP A 130 -10.84 -4.98 -1.11
N ILE A 131 -11.01 -4.03 -2.02
CA ILE A 131 -9.93 -3.38 -2.74
C ILE A 131 -9.35 -2.26 -1.88
N TYR A 132 -8.01 -2.25 -1.66
CA TYR A 132 -7.37 -1.36 -0.67
C TYR A 132 -6.13 -0.62 -1.19
N ASN A 133 -6.13 -0.21 -2.46
CA ASN A 133 -5.06 0.64 -2.98
C ASN A 133 -4.90 1.93 -2.16
N GLY A 134 -3.67 2.28 -1.82
CA GLY A 134 -3.36 3.50 -1.04
C GLY A 134 -3.83 3.49 0.41
N MET A 135 -4.56 2.43 0.86
CA MET A 135 -5.06 2.32 2.23
C MET A 135 -4.70 0.99 2.92
N THR A 136 -3.68 0.30 2.41
CA THR A 136 -3.24 -1.00 2.95
C THR A 136 -2.86 -0.91 4.42
N ILE A 137 -2.19 0.16 4.86
CA ILE A 137 -1.84 0.38 6.28
C ILE A 137 -3.10 0.43 7.14
N THR A 138 -4.12 1.19 6.71
CA THR A 138 -5.42 1.28 7.41
C THR A 138 -6.12 -0.08 7.46
N ALA A 139 -6.08 -0.85 6.36
CA ALA A 139 -6.61 -2.21 6.32
C ALA A 139 -5.91 -3.12 7.34
N LEU A 140 -4.57 -3.14 7.35
CA LEU A 140 -3.76 -3.95 8.28
C LEU A 140 -4.00 -3.61 9.75
N LYS A 141 -4.17 -2.32 10.10
CA LYS A 141 -4.53 -1.89 11.47
C LYS A 141 -5.82 -2.56 11.93
N ASN A 142 -6.80 -2.70 11.06
CA ASN A 142 -8.12 -3.21 11.38
C ASN A 142 -8.24 -4.75 11.35
N LEU A 143 -7.20 -5.47 10.91
CA LEU A 143 -7.17 -6.94 10.90
C LEU A 143 -6.90 -7.59 12.26
N ARG A 144 -6.55 -6.85 13.30
CA ARG A 144 -6.27 -7.34 14.67
C ARG A 144 -5.29 -8.51 14.73
N GLY A 145 -4.30 -8.56 13.86
CA GLY A 145 -3.35 -9.66 13.83
C GLY A 145 -3.92 -10.96 13.27
N ARG A 146 -5.03 -10.95 12.54
CA ARG A 146 -5.54 -12.13 11.85
C ARG A 146 -4.56 -12.56 10.77
N SER A 147 -4.18 -13.83 10.79
CA SER A 147 -3.44 -14.49 9.71
C SER A 147 -4.41 -15.26 8.83
N GLY A 148 -4.05 -15.44 7.55
CA GLY A 148 -4.88 -16.19 6.59
C GLY A 148 -6.03 -15.37 5.98
N ALA A 149 -6.05 -14.05 6.18
CA ALA A 149 -6.89 -13.15 5.41
C ALA A 149 -6.25 -12.87 4.04
N SER A 150 -7.04 -12.46 3.08
CA SER A 150 -6.57 -11.89 1.82
C SER A 150 -7.20 -10.51 1.59
N ILE A 151 -6.53 -9.71 0.78
CA ILE A 151 -7.01 -8.42 0.31
C ILE A 151 -6.78 -8.30 -1.18
N HIS A 152 -7.51 -7.41 -1.84
CA HIS A 152 -7.31 -7.14 -3.27
C HIS A 152 -6.63 -5.79 -3.50
N MET A 153 -5.84 -5.72 -4.57
CA MET A 153 -5.26 -4.50 -5.10
C MET A 153 -5.38 -4.48 -6.62
N VAL A 154 -5.62 -3.30 -7.19
CA VAL A 154 -5.51 -3.07 -8.62
C VAL A 154 -4.09 -2.63 -8.96
N VAL A 155 -3.47 -3.31 -9.89
CA VAL A 155 -2.16 -2.95 -10.44
C VAL A 155 -2.36 -2.53 -11.90
N PHE A 156 -1.77 -1.39 -12.27
CA PHE A 156 -1.87 -0.83 -13.61
C PHE A 156 -0.55 -1.03 -14.37
N ASN A 157 -0.60 -1.79 -15.49
CA ASN A 157 0.58 -2.04 -16.35
C ASN A 157 0.18 -2.34 -17.81
N PRO A 158 -0.19 -1.38 -18.65
CA PRO A 158 -0.94 -0.16 -18.35
C PRO A 158 -2.40 -0.43 -18.00
N GLU A 159 -2.97 -1.55 -18.48
CA GLU A 159 -4.34 -1.98 -18.16
C GLU A 159 -4.44 -2.46 -16.71
N PRO A 160 -5.56 -2.19 -16.03
CA PRO A 160 -5.76 -2.62 -14.68
C PRO A 160 -5.93 -4.14 -14.57
N LYS A 161 -5.26 -4.73 -13.56
CA LYS A 161 -5.47 -6.12 -13.15
C LYS A 161 -5.66 -6.18 -11.66
N ILE A 162 -6.63 -7.00 -11.21
CA ILE A 162 -6.88 -7.23 -9.80
C ILE A 162 -6.01 -8.40 -9.35
N TYR A 163 -5.27 -8.18 -8.27
CA TYR A 163 -4.47 -9.21 -7.60
C TYR A 163 -5.02 -9.42 -6.19
N GLU A 164 -5.21 -10.69 -5.85
CA GLU A 164 -5.43 -11.11 -4.48
C GLU A 164 -4.07 -11.25 -3.80
N LEU A 165 -3.93 -10.67 -2.62
CA LEU A 165 -2.73 -10.76 -1.79
C LEU A 165 -3.04 -11.59 -0.56
N ASP A 166 -2.35 -12.72 -0.40
CA ASP A 166 -2.39 -13.52 0.80
C ASP A 166 -1.63 -12.81 1.92
N LEU A 167 -2.24 -12.74 3.09
CA LEU A 167 -1.71 -12.06 4.25
C LEU A 167 -1.27 -13.06 5.31
N LYS A 168 0.01 -12.99 5.65
CA LYS A 168 0.62 -13.78 6.73
C LYS A 168 1.09 -12.84 7.83
N LEU A 169 0.65 -13.09 9.06
CA LEU A 169 1.22 -12.45 10.24
C LEU A 169 2.48 -13.21 10.64
N VAL A 170 3.61 -12.50 10.69
CA VAL A 170 4.89 -12.99 11.22
C VAL A 170 5.15 -12.21 12.50
N GLU A 171 5.26 -12.90 13.63
CA GLU A 171 5.61 -12.23 14.89
C GLU A 171 7.05 -11.74 14.83
N HIS A 172 7.25 -10.46 15.14
CA HIS A 172 8.56 -9.82 15.14
C HIS A 172 8.63 -8.75 16.23
N GLU A 173 9.82 -8.55 16.79
CA GLU A 173 10.14 -7.42 17.66
C GLU A 173 10.88 -6.37 16.84
N GLU A 174 10.28 -5.18 16.71
CA GLU A 174 10.90 -4.05 16.02
C GLU A 174 11.67 -3.18 17.01
N THR A 175 12.89 -2.84 16.64
CA THR A 175 13.70 -1.89 17.42
C THR A 175 13.45 -0.49 16.87
N ARG A 176 12.83 0.37 17.67
CA ARG A 176 12.61 1.78 17.32
C ARG A 176 13.76 2.63 17.84
N ASN A 177 14.53 3.26 16.95
CA ASN A 177 15.46 4.31 17.30
C ASN A 177 14.71 5.59 17.65
N THR A 178 14.42 5.80 18.94
CA THR A 178 14.00 7.12 19.44
C THR A 178 15.20 7.80 20.03
N ASN A 179 15.66 8.90 19.40
CA ASN A 179 16.72 9.81 19.88
C ASN A 179 17.47 9.34 21.15
N ARG A 180 18.53 8.51 20.97
CA ARG A 180 19.50 8.01 21.98
C ARG A 180 19.17 6.73 22.76
N LYS A 181 18.01 6.09 22.59
CA LYS A 181 17.79 4.74 23.18
C LYS A 181 17.05 3.88 22.15
N GLU A 182 17.60 2.70 21.86
CA GLU A 182 16.87 1.65 21.18
C GLU A 182 15.73 1.19 22.10
N VAL A 183 14.49 1.49 21.73
CA VAL A 183 13.31 0.98 22.43
C VAL A 183 12.77 -0.16 21.61
N LYS A 184 12.91 -1.38 22.09
CA LYS A 184 12.23 -2.54 21.53
C LYS A 184 10.76 -2.42 21.86
N ALA A 185 9.91 -2.34 20.84
CA ALA A 185 8.47 -2.37 20.98
C ALA A 185 7.93 -3.55 20.17
N PRO A 186 7.00 -4.34 20.72
CA PRO A 186 6.41 -5.44 20.00
C PRO A 186 5.69 -4.90 18.76
N ALA A 187 6.06 -5.42 17.60
CA ALA A 187 5.45 -5.06 16.34
C ALA A 187 4.76 -6.28 15.70
N ALA A 188 3.66 -6.01 15.01
CA ALA A 188 3.07 -6.98 14.10
C ALA A 188 3.78 -6.81 12.74
N HIS A 189 4.39 -7.87 12.27
CA HIS A 189 4.97 -7.95 10.93
C HIS A 189 4.00 -8.70 10.03
N TYR A 190 3.48 -8.02 9.03
CA TYR A 190 2.61 -8.58 8.00
C TYR A 190 3.41 -8.77 6.72
N LEU A 191 3.32 -9.96 6.17
CA LEU A 191 3.83 -10.32 4.85
C LEU A 191 2.65 -10.48 3.91
N LEU A 192 2.63 -9.73 2.82
CA LEU A 192 1.66 -9.84 1.74
C LEU A 192 2.35 -10.39 0.50
N THR A 193 1.79 -11.45 -0.07
CA THR A 193 2.29 -12.10 -1.28
C THR A 193 1.15 -12.26 -2.29
N PRO A 194 1.37 -11.95 -3.59
CA PRO A 194 0.37 -12.19 -4.60
C PRO A 194 -0.03 -13.68 -4.68
N LYS A 195 -1.33 -13.94 -4.60
CA LYS A 195 -1.88 -15.27 -4.81
C LYS A 195 -1.90 -15.59 -6.29
N LEU A 196 -1.01 -16.43 -6.74
CA LEU A 196 -1.03 -16.88 -8.13
C LEU A 196 -2.03 -18.03 -8.27
N GLY A 197 -2.96 -17.89 -9.23
CA GLY A 197 -3.72 -19.04 -9.71
C GLY A 197 -2.74 -20.13 -10.21
N TRP A 198 -3.13 -21.40 -10.10
CA TRP A 198 -2.26 -22.55 -10.42
C TRP A 198 -1.58 -22.48 -11.80
N PHE A 199 -2.21 -21.84 -12.78
CA PHE A 199 -1.66 -21.64 -14.13
C PHE A 199 -0.46 -20.68 -14.15
N MET A 200 -0.52 -19.62 -13.33
CA MET A 200 0.55 -18.63 -13.26
C MET A 200 1.73 -19.11 -12.42
N SER A 201 1.50 -19.96 -11.42
CA SER A 201 2.57 -20.57 -10.63
C SER A 201 3.46 -21.50 -11.47
N ALA A 202 2.88 -22.22 -12.43
CA ALA A 202 3.65 -23.05 -13.37
C ALA A 202 4.52 -22.18 -14.33
N LEU A 203 4.00 -21.05 -14.80
CA LEU A 203 4.78 -20.11 -15.63
C LEU A 203 5.87 -19.37 -14.82
N ALA A 204 5.58 -18.97 -13.58
CA ALA A 204 6.55 -18.30 -12.71
C ALA A 204 7.75 -19.21 -12.38
N SER A 205 7.52 -20.49 -12.20
CA SER A 205 8.61 -21.48 -12.00
C SER A 205 9.50 -21.62 -13.24
N LEU A 206 8.94 -21.43 -14.43
CA LEU A 206 9.68 -21.50 -15.71
C LEU A 206 10.54 -20.27 -15.96
N VAL A 207 10.12 -19.09 -15.46
CA VAL A 207 10.78 -17.80 -15.71
C VAL A 207 11.72 -17.40 -14.56
N ARG A 208 11.82 -18.16 -13.47
CA ARG A 208 12.61 -17.85 -12.25
C ARG A 208 12.35 -16.45 -11.68
N ARG A 209 11.16 -15.88 -11.88
CA ARG A 209 10.78 -14.62 -11.24
C ARG A 209 10.29 -14.91 -9.83
N THR A 210 10.96 -14.35 -8.85
CA THR A 210 10.44 -14.30 -7.47
C THR A 210 9.24 -13.36 -7.45
N LEU A 211 8.16 -13.81 -6.79
CA LEU A 211 7.01 -12.95 -6.56
C LEU A 211 7.41 -11.76 -5.68
N PRO A 212 6.85 -10.57 -5.93
CA PRO A 212 7.09 -9.45 -5.03
C PRO A 212 6.51 -9.77 -3.65
N GLU A 213 7.28 -9.49 -2.62
CA GLU A 213 6.87 -9.57 -1.24
C GLU A 213 6.73 -8.15 -0.69
N TYR A 214 5.65 -7.92 0.07
CA TYR A 214 5.39 -6.64 0.70
C TYR A 214 5.35 -6.82 2.20
N HIS A 215 6.27 -6.22 2.91
CA HIS A 215 6.39 -6.33 4.36
C HIS A 215 5.94 -5.04 5.03
N PHE A 216 5.09 -5.17 6.05
CA PHE A 216 4.60 -4.04 6.86
C PHE A 216 4.84 -4.31 8.33
N TRP A 217 5.37 -3.36 9.04
CA TRP A 217 5.52 -3.40 10.50
C TRP A 217 4.64 -2.35 11.15
N LEU A 218 3.81 -2.81 12.08
CA LEU A 218 2.92 -1.97 12.86
C LEU A 218 3.18 -2.22 14.34
N ILE A 219 3.46 -1.17 15.13
CA ILE A 219 3.58 -1.27 16.58
C ILE A 219 2.24 -1.69 17.17
N LYS A 220 2.26 -2.73 18.03
CA LYS A 220 1.10 -3.19 18.79
C LYS A 220 0.83 -2.19 19.94
N LYS A 221 -0.19 -1.39 19.78
CA LYS A 221 -0.74 -0.46 20.78
C LYS A 221 -2.27 -0.61 20.80
N ASP A 222 -2.95 0.19 21.64
CA ASP A 222 -4.42 0.26 21.64
C ASP A 222 -4.95 0.53 20.22
N ALA A 223 -4.34 1.46 19.49
CA ALA A 223 -4.46 1.62 18.04
C ALA A 223 -3.10 1.33 17.37
N PRO A 224 -3.00 0.32 16.49
CA PRO A 224 -1.74 0.00 15.82
C PRO A 224 -1.22 1.18 15.01
N ALA A 225 0.11 1.38 14.99
CA ALA A 225 0.74 2.47 14.27
C ALA A 225 1.77 1.95 13.27
N PHE A 226 1.77 2.52 12.07
CA PHE A 226 2.76 2.21 11.04
C PHE A 226 4.18 2.58 11.49
N VAL A 227 5.13 1.72 11.16
CA VAL A 227 6.56 1.93 11.45
C VAL A 227 7.40 1.84 10.20
N ARG A 228 7.21 0.76 9.43
CA ARG A 228 8.06 0.40 8.31
C ARG A 228 7.30 -0.36 7.24
N PHE A 229 7.69 -0.16 6.01
CA PHE A 229 7.31 -0.93 4.85
C PHE A 229 8.57 -1.32 4.08
N GLU A 230 8.58 -2.52 3.52
CA GLU A 230 9.54 -2.96 2.52
C GLU A 230 8.78 -3.54 1.33
N GLY A 231 9.08 -3.08 0.14
CA GLY A 231 8.44 -3.53 -1.09
C GLY A 231 8.67 -2.57 -2.24
N SER A 232 8.15 -2.92 -3.40
CA SER A 232 8.16 -2.04 -4.57
C SER A 232 6.94 -1.11 -4.56
N LEU A 233 7.10 0.11 -5.08
CA LEU A 233 6.00 1.06 -5.27
C LEU A 233 5.35 0.95 -6.66
N TYR A 234 5.92 0.17 -7.57
CA TYR A 234 5.39 -0.06 -8.91
C TYR A 234 5.77 -1.47 -9.40
N PRO A 235 5.06 -2.03 -10.39
CA PRO A 235 5.35 -3.35 -10.94
C PRO A 235 6.80 -3.47 -11.42
N ASP A 236 7.45 -4.58 -11.07
CA ASP A 236 8.86 -4.86 -11.40
C ASP A 236 9.87 -3.80 -10.88
N GLY A 237 9.43 -2.91 -9.97
CA GLY A 237 10.29 -1.91 -9.33
C GLY A 237 11.22 -2.51 -8.28
N PRO A 238 12.25 -1.77 -7.87
CA PRO A 238 13.14 -2.20 -6.80
C PRO A 238 12.40 -2.24 -5.46
N THR A 239 12.86 -3.10 -4.58
CA THR A 239 12.43 -3.09 -3.18
C THR A 239 13.01 -1.86 -2.49
N TRP A 240 12.13 -1.06 -1.91
CA TRP A 240 12.46 0.13 -1.12
C TRP A 240 12.01 -0.05 0.32
N ILE A 241 12.64 0.71 1.21
CA ILE A 241 12.30 0.79 2.61
C ILE A 241 11.63 2.15 2.86
N ILE A 242 10.42 2.14 3.41
CA ILE A 242 9.74 3.34 3.92
C ILE A 242 9.69 3.26 5.42
N GLU A 243 10.22 4.27 6.11
CA GLU A 243 10.23 4.35 7.57
C GLU A 243 9.64 5.66 8.05
N GLN A 244 8.83 5.58 9.11
CA GLN A 244 8.34 6.77 9.78
C GLN A 244 9.47 7.47 10.52
N ILE A 245 9.59 8.78 10.31
CA ILE A 245 10.55 9.63 11.03
C ILE A 245 9.81 10.28 12.19
N SER A 246 10.33 10.14 13.41
CA SER A 246 9.87 10.96 14.52
C SER A 246 10.35 12.41 14.32
N PRO A 247 9.48 13.42 14.43
CA PRO A 247 9.93 14.82 14.38
C PRO A 247 11.05 15.02 15.40
N ARG A 248 12.17 15.61 14.98
CA ARG A 248 13.16 16.11 15.94
C ARG A 248 12.55 17.33 16.61
N VAL A 249 12.11 17.20 17.84
CA VAL A 249 11.88 18.37 18.69
C VAL A 249 13.27 19.00 18.86
N LYS A 250 13.49 20.17 18.27
CA LYS A 250 14.65 21.00 18.65
C LYS A 250 14.36 21.43 20.08
N ASP A 251 15.13 20.90 21.00
CA ASP A 251 15.17 21.46 22.35
C ASP A 251 15.54 22.94 22.19
N GLY A 252 14.55 23.83 22.44
CA GLY A 252 14.76 25.26 22.46
C GLY A 252 15.75 25.58 23.60
N HIS A 253 16.86 26.18 23.24
CA HIS A 253 17.75 26.87 24.19
C HIS A 253 17.17 28.24 24.48
#